data_798de68200b319c7f0f6b71816863a5b
#
_entry.id   798de68200b319c7f0f6b71816863a5b
#
_cell.length_a   1.000
_cell.length_b   1.000
_cell.length_c   1.000
_cell.angle_alpha   90.00
_cell.angle_beta   90.00
_cell.angle_gamma   90.00
#
_symmetry.space_group_name_H-M   'P 1'
#
loop_
_entity.id
_entity.type
_entity.pdbx_description
1 polymer ?
#
loop_
_entity_poly.entity_id
_entity_poly.type
_entity_poly.pdbx_seq_one_letter_code
_entity_poly.pdbx_strand_id
1 'polypeptide(L)'
;MHGMILRTLAALCFASIGLALPASAQEIVRIRGTVEKIDGPLYVIKSRDGTELKLTLTDNPLYVAIAPSTMADIKPGMFVGSAGMMQPDGTQKAIEVHIFPESMRGTGEGHYDWDLKPASKMTNGNVEQSVSGVDGPVLSVKYKDGEKKLVVTPETVVVSYVPGNKDEVTPGTKVFVAAKKQPDGTFQAPRITYGRNGAGPAF
;
A
#
# COMPACT_ATOMS: atom_id res chain seq x y z
N MET A 1 -21.29 66.04 52.97
CA MET A 1 -19.92 65.61 52.57
C MET A 1 -20.00 64.15 52.16
N HIS A 2 -19.92 63.89 50.85
CA HIS A 2 -20.33 62.65 50.24
C HIS A 2 -19.10 61.77 50.02
N GLY A 3 -19.05 60.60 50.63
CA GLY A 3 -18.01 59.58 50.38
C GLY A 3 -18.44 58.64 49.25
N MET A 4 -17.68 58.62 48.16
CA MET A 4 -17.92 57.82 46.99
C MET A 4 -17.19 56.45 47.12
N ILE A 5 -17.93 55.35 47.22
CA ILE A 5 -17.43 54.00 47.33
C ILE A 5 -17.22 53.46 45.92
N LEU A 6 -15.94 53.23 45.57
CA LEU A 6 -15.52 52.63 44.28
C LEU A 6 -15.62 51.09 44.41
N ARG A 7 -16.56 50.47 43.65
CA ARG A 7 -16.67 48.99 43.52
C ARG A 7 -15.84 48.52 42.34
N THR A 8 -14.74 47.87 42.62
CA THR A 8 -13.93 47.15 41.61
C THR A 8 -14.55 45.78 41.33
N LEU A 9 -15.06 45.59 40.11
CA LEU A 9 -15.48 44.31 39.56
C LEU A 9 -14.25 43.57 39.02
N ALA A 10 -13.85 42.49 39.68
CA ALA A 10 -12.84 41.55 39.13
C ALA A 10 -13.53 40.55 38.21
N ALA A 11 -13.27 40.67 36.90
CA ALA A 11 -13.70 39.69 35.90
C ALA A 11 -12.76 38.49 35.89
N LEU A 12 -13.25 37.32 36.33
CA LEU A 12 -12.54 36.05 36.28
C LEU A 12 -12.70 35.47 34.86
N CYS A 13 -11.65 35.58 34.03
CA CYS A 13 -11.59 34.87 32.76
C CYS A 13 -11.20 33.39 33.01
N PHE A 14 -12.19 32.50 32.92
CA PHE A 14 -11.93 31.05 32.84
C PHE A 14 -11.35 30.72 31.46
N ALA A 15 -10.04 30.50 31.37
CA ALA A 15 -9.41 29.94 30.23
C ALA A 15 -9.65 28.41 30.22
N SER A 16 -10.60 27.97 29.40
CA SER A 16 -10.79 26.53 29.09
C SER A 16 -9.66 26.00 28.26
N ILE A 17 -8.66 25.36 28.90
CA ILE A 17 -7.63 24.60 28.21
C ILE A 17 -8.27 23.34 27.67
N GLY A 18 -8.63 23.35 26.40
CA GLY A 18 -9.08 22.17 25.66
C GLY A 18 -7.90 21.19 25.54
N LEU A 19 -7.96 20.07 26.28
CA LEU A 19 -7.07 18.92 26.06
C LEU A 19 -7.36 18.34 24.67
N ALA A 20 -6.57 18.74 23.68
CA ALA A 20 -6.52 18.05 22.39
C ALA A 20 -5.90 16.66 22.64
N LEU A 21 -6.73 15.62 22.64
CA LEU A 21 -6.27 14.24 22.63
C LEU A 21 -5.47 14.04 21.31
N PRO A 22 -4.25 13.48 21.36
CA PRO A 22 -3.53 13.16 20.15
C PRO A 22 -4.38 12.17 19.33
N ALA A 23 -4.72 12.52 18.10
CA ALA A 23 -5.32 11.60 17.15
C ALA A 23 -4.25 10.52 16.88
N SER A 24 -4.42 9.35 17.46
CA SER A 24 -3.56 8.20 17.18
C SER A 24 -3.72 7.87 15.70
N ALA A 25 -2.66 8.10 14.91
CA ALA A 25 -2.63 7.66 13.52
C ALA A 25 -2.83 6.14 13.51
N GLN A 26 -3.94 5.67 12.94
CA GLN A 26 -4.22 4.23 12.87
C GLN A 26 -3.11 3.55 12.08
N GLU A 27 -2.47 2.57 12.69
CA GLU A 27 -1.40 1.79 12.09
C GLU A 27 -1.92 1.01 10.87
N ILE A 28 -1.27 1.21 9.72
CA ILE A 28 -1.52 0.42 8.51
C ILE A 28 -0.63 -0.82 8.54
N VAL A 29 -1.27 -1.97 8.60
CA VAL A 29 -0.60 -3.29 8.58
C VAL A 29 -0.76 -3.91 7.19
N ARG A 30 0.34 -4.44 6.65
CA ARG A 30 0.35 -5.17 5.38
C ARG A 30 0.17 -6.65 5.63
N ILE A 31 -0.99 -7.17 5.26
CA ILE A 31 -1.35 -8.58 5.46
C ILE A 31 -1.11 -9.31 4.14
N ARG A 32 -0.28 -10.36 4.19
CA ARG A 32 -0.09 -11.34 3.10
C ARG A 32 -0.45 -12.70 3.63
N GLY A 33 -1.32 -13.40 2.93
CA GLY A 33 -1.79 -14.70 3.41
C GLY A 33 -2.75 -15.37 2.45
N THR A 34 -3.38 -16.40 2.96
CA THR A 34 -4.38 -17.21 2.24
C THR A 34 -5.72 -17.04 2.94
N VAL A 35 -6.78 -16.81 2.17
CA VAL A 35 -8.15 -16.81 2.69
C VAL A 35 -8.51 -18.23 3.14
N GLU A 36 -8.88 -18.42 4.41
CA GLU A 36 -9.34 -19.71 4.94
C GLU A 36 -10.87 -19.79 4.95
N LYS A 37 -11.53 -18.67 5.32
CA LYS A 37 -12.99 -18.62 5.42
C LYS A 37 -13.51 -17.24 5.04
N ILE A 38 -14.71 -17.19 4.49
CA ILE A 38 -15.46 -15.96 4.19
C ILE A 38 -16.84 -16.09 4.82
N ASP A 39 -17.26 -15.05 5.55
CA ASP A 39 -18.57 -14.95 6.16
C ASP A 39 -19.09 -13.51 5.98
N GLY A 40 -19.88 -13.30 4.93
CA GLY A 40 -20.30 -11.97 4.51
C GLY A 40 -19.12 -11.02 4.24
N PRO A 41 -18.97 -9.92 4.99
CA PRO A 41 -17.85 -8.99 4.86
C PRO A 41 -16.59 -9.44 5.62
N LEU A 42 -16.67 -10.49 6.43
CA LEU A 42 -15.58 -10.99 7.26
C LEU A 42 -14.76 -12.04 6.50
N TYR A 43 -13.47 -11.82 6.40
CA TYR A 43 -12.47 -12.73 5.84
C TYR A 43 -11.56 -13.21 6.96
N VAL A 44 -11.40 -14.53 7.09
CA VAL A 44 -10.37 -15.15 7.93
C VAL A 44 -9.18 -15.45 7.04
N ILE A 45 -8.04 -14.83 7.33
CA ILE A 45 -6.82 -14.93 6.54
C ILE A 45 -5.73 -15.57 7.40
N LYS A 46 -5.15 -16.66 6.92
CA LYS A 46 -3.93 -17.21 7.45
C LYS A 46 -2.73 -16.49 6.85
N SER A 47 -2.04 -15.71 7.67
CA SER A 47 -0.84 -14.98 7.26
C SER A 47 0.36 -15.92 7.02
N ARG A 48 1.44 -15.38 6.44
CA ARG A 48 2.64 -16.17 6.12
C ARG A 48 3.31 -16.81 7.34
N ASP A 49 3.21 -16.17 8.50
CA ASP A 49 3.73 -16.68 9.77
C ASP A 49 2.79 -17.71 10.44
N GLY A 50 1.66 -18.02 9.81
CA GLY A 50 0.68 -18.97 10.30
C GLY A 50 -0.40 -18.37 11.21
N THR A 51 -0.34 -17.07 11.51
CA THR A 51 -1.34 -16.40 12.36
C THR A 51 -2.67 -16.24 11.64
N GLU A 52 -3.77 -16.56 12.32
CA GLU A 52 -5.11 -16.30 11.83
C GLU A 52 -5.50 -14.83 12.10
N LEU A 53 -5.89 -14.12 11.05
CA LEU A 53 -6.27 -12.72 11.10
C LEU A 53 -7.71 -12.55 10.63
N LYS A 54 -8.50 -11.76 11.37
CA LYS A 54 -9.87 -11.39 11.03
C LYS A 54 -9.87 -10.04 10.33
N LEU A 55 -10.22 -10.03 9.05
CA LEU A 55 -10.31 -8.86 8.20
C LEU A 55 -11.76 -8.59 7.81
N THR A 56 -12.24 -7.38 8.05
CA THR A 56 -13.52 -6.90 7.53
C THR A 56 -13.25 -5.92 6.39
N LEU A 57 -13.90 -6.10 5.25
CA LEU A 57 -13.87 -5.12 4.18
C LEU A 57 -14.90 -4.02 4.47
N THR A 58 -14.54 -2.77 4.11
CA THR A 58 -15.45 -1.62 4.21
C THR A 58 -16.64 -1.77 3.26
N ASP A 59 -17.64 -0.90 3.38
CA ASP A 59 -18.70 -0.81 2.39
C ASP A 59 -18.13 -0.47 1.02
N ASN A 60 -18.62 -1.14 -0.05
CA ASN A 60 -18.15 -0.99 -1.43
C ASN A 60 -16.63 -1.17 -1.60
N PRO A 61 -16.06 -2.31 -1.19
CA PRO A 61 -14.62 -2.52 -1.26
C PRO A 61 -14.17 -2.72 -2.70
N LEU A 62 -12.91 -2.36 -2.97
CA LEU A 62 -12.28 -2.64 -4.26
C LEU A 62 -11.68 -4.05 -4.26
N TYR A 63 -12.04 -4.82 -5.27
CA TYR A 63 -11.38 -6.09 -5.59
C TYR A 63 -10.41 -5.84 -6.74
N VAL A 64 -9.13 -6.14 -6.53
CA VAL A 64 -8.08 -5.95 -7.53
C VAL A 64 -7.42 -7.30 -7.79
N ALA A 65 -7.49 -7.75 -9.02
CA ALA A 65 -6.80 -8.96 -9.42
C ALA A 65 -5.40 -8.65 -9.96
N ILE A 66 -4.46 -9.55 -9.70
CA ILE A 66 -3.11 -9.53 -10.25
C ILE A 66 -3.06 -10.58 -11.35
N ALA A 67 -2.80 -10.13 -12.59
CA ALA A 67 -2.67 -10.98 -13.76
C ALA A 67 -1.21 -11.00 -14.24
N PRO A 68 -0.73 -12.12 -14.83
CA PRO A 68 0.60 -12.16 -15.46
C PRO A 68 0.73 -11.08 -16.53
N SER A 69 1.91 -10.48 -16.61
CA SER A 69 2.27 -9.47 -17.59
C SER A 69 3.75 -9.62 -17.99
N THR A 70 4.22 -8.78 -18.89
CA THR A 70 5.59 -8.82 -19.41
C THR A 70 6.20 -7.42 -19.48
N MET A 71 7.51 -7.34 -19.63
CA MET A 71 8.21 -6.07 -19.91
C MET A 71 7.71 -5.37 -21.17
N ALA A 72 7.22 -6.12 -22.16
CA ALA A 72 6.69 -5.56 -23.40
C ALA A 72 5.41 -4.74 -23.19
N ASP A 73 4.72 -4.98 -22.08
CA ASP A 73 3.48 -4.26 -21.72
C ASP A 73 3.77 -2.91 -21.03
N ILE A 74 5.01 -2.69 -20.56
CA ILE A 74 5.40 -1.45 -19.88
C ILE A 74 5.80 -0.41 -20.93
N LYS A 75 5.12 0.74 -20.92
CA LYS A 75 5.37 1.86 -21.84
C LYS A 75 5.70 3.14 -21.07
N PRO A 76 6.45 4.07 -21.67
CA PRO A 76 6.60 5.42 -21.13
C PRO A 76 5.23 6.06 -20.82
N GLY A 77 5.17 6.78 -19.72
CA GLY A 77 3.94 7.40 -19.21
C GLY A 77 3.06 6.50 -18.35
N MET A 78 3.27 5.19 -18.33
CA MET A 78 2.53 4.30 -17.43
C MET A 78 2.96 4.47 -15.98
N PHE A 79 2.04 4.28 -15.06
CA PHE A 79 2.31 4.25 -13.63
C PHE A 79 2.60 2.81 -13.20
N VAL A 80 3.79 2.58 -12.63
CA VAL A 80 4.24 1.27 -12.18
C VAL A 80 4.69 1.30 -10.74
N GLY A 81 4.72 0.13 -10.11
CA GLY A 81 5.37 -0.06 -8.83
C GLY A 81 6.39 -1.19 -8.92
N SER A 82 7.43 -1.13 -8.11
CA SER A 82 8.41 -2.19 -8.03
C SER A 82 8.87 -2.43 -6.60
N ALA A 83 8.73 -3.66 -6.15
CA ALA A 83 9.44 -4.14 -4.97
C ALA A 83 10.81 -4.66 -5.39
N GLY A 84 11.88 -4.25 -4.71
CA GLY A 84 13.24 -4.66 -5.10
C GLY A 84 14.30 -4.37 -4.04
N MET A 85 15.53 -4.69 -4.38
CA MET A 85 16.71 -4.51 -3.52
C MET A 85 17.61 -3.41 -4.09
N MET A 86 18.04 -2.50 -3.21
CA MET A 86 19.00 -1.46 -3.59
C MET A 86 20.34 -2.08 -3.92
N GLN A 87 20.96 -1.57 -4.99
CA GLN A 87 22.30 -1.96 -5.43
C GLN A 87 23.34 -0.89 -5.02
N PRO A 88 24.64 -1.22 -4.93
CA PRO A 88 25.68 -0.26 -4.54
C PRO A 88 25.79 0.95 -5.48
N ASP A 89 25.38 0.83 -6.74
CA ASP A 89 25.37 1.90 -7.75
C ASP A 89 24.13 2.83 -7.64
N GLY A 90 23.28 2.61 -6.63
CA GLY A 90 22.06 3.39 -6.40
C GLY A 90 20.85 2.96 -7.25
N THR A 91 20.98 1.95 -8.10
CA THR A 91 19.85 1.35 -8.80
C THR A 91 19.05 0.43 -7.86
N GLN A 92 17.85 0.04 -8.26
CA GLN A 92 17.04 -0.96 -7.56
C GLN A 92 16.89 -2.19 -8.47
N LYS A 93 17.41 -3.36 -8.05
CA LYS A 93 17.14 -4.63 -8.72
C LYS A 93 15.71 -5.05 -8.38
N ALA A 94 14.83 -5.08 -9.37
CA ALA A 94 13.41 -5.41 -9.18
C ALA A 94 13.23 -6.91 -8.87
N ILE A 95 12.47 -7.21 -7.86
CA ILE A 95 11.94 -8.55 -7.56
C ILE A 95 10.61 -8.72 -8.30
N GLU A 96 9.76 -7.70 -8.23
CA GLU A 96 8.49 -7.61 -8.93
C GLU A 96 8.32 -6.22 -9.51
N VAL A 97 7.72 -6.14 -10.69
CA VAL A 97 7.17 -4.91 -11.26
C VAL A 97 5.67 -5.12 -11.49
N HIS A 98 4.85 -4.23 -10.98
CA HIS A 98 3.41 -4.25 -11.20
C HIS A 98 2.94 -2.99 -11.93
N ILE A 99 2.14 -3.19 -12.96
CA ILE A 99 1.56 -2.13 -13.78
C ILE A 99 0.21 -1.77 -13.16
N PHE A 100 0.03 -0.51 -12.83
CA PHE A 100 -1.25 -0.01 -12.32
C PHE A 100 -2.17 0.39 -13.48
N PRO A 101 -3.47 0.12 -13.41
CA PRO A 101 -4.44 0.75 -14.31
C PRO A 101 -4.51 2.26 -14.03
N GLU A 102 -4.94 3.03 -15.01
CA GLU A 102 -5.00 4.49 -14.90
C GLU A 102 -5.84 4.97 -13.69
N SER A 103 -6.90 4.25 -13.37
CA SER A 103 -7.74 4.52 -12.19
C SER A 103 -7.02 4.40 -10.83
N MET A 104 -5.84 3.78 -10.82
CA MET A 104 -4.99 3.62 -9.64
C MET A 104 -3.69 4.43 -9.71
N ARG A 105 -3.53 5.32 -10.70
CA ARG A 105 -2.39 6.23 -10.80
C ARG A 105 -2.21 7.02 -9.50
N GLY A 106 -0.95 7.18 -9.06
CA GLY A 106 -0.61 7.84 -7.81
C GLY A 106 -0.71 6.98 -6.55
N THR A 107 -1.21 5.73 -6.66
CA THR A 107 -1.29 4.82 -5.50
C THR A 107 0.10 4.59 -4.90
N GLY A 108 0.30 5.04 -3.65
CA GLY A 108 1.55 4.87 -2.91
C GLY A 108 2.78 5.44 -3.64
N GLU A 109 2.62 6.54 -4.41
CA GLU A 109 3.71 7.17 -5.13
C GLU A 109 4.88 7.53 -4.21
N GLY A 110 6.11 7.18 -4.64
CA GLY A 110 7.33 7.45 -3.88
C GLY A 110 8.32 6.30 -3.86
N HIS A 111 9.35 6.46 -3.01
CA HIS A 111 10.38 5.45 -2.74
C HIS A 111 10.55 5.28 -1.24
N TYR A 112 10.27 4.08 -0.70
CA TYR A 112 10.20 3.84 0.74
C TYR A 112 10.48 2.39 1.12
N ASP A 113 10.69 2.15 2.43
CA ASP A 113 10.91 0.81 2.97
C ASP A 113 9.73 -0.13 2.72
N TRP A 114 10.06 -1.34 2.30
CA TRP A 114 9.09 -2.38 2.01
C TRP A 114 9.39 -3.66 2.78
N ASP A 115 8.36 -4.41 3.09
CA ASP A 115 8.41 -5.58 3.95
C ASP A 115 8.41 -6.92 3.20
N LEU A 116 8.72 -6.91 1.89
CA LEU A 116 8.77 -8.15 1.10
C LEU A 116 9.95 -9.03 1.53
N LYS A 117 11.10 -8.41 1.70
CA LYS A 117 12.34 -9.00 2.23
C LYS A 117 13.04 -7.97 3.13
N PRO A 118 13.95 -8.39 4.03
CA PRO A 118 14.80 -7.45 4.77
C PRO A 118 15.48 -6.47 3.81
N ALA A 119 15.45 -5.17 4.15
CA ALA A 119 16.00 -4.06 3.37
C ALA A 119 15.41 -3.87 1.95
N SER A 120 14.28 -4.52 1.62
CA SER A 120 13.61 -4.26 0.35
C SER A 120 12.96 -2.87 0.33
N LYS A 121 12.87 -2.30 -0.87
CA LYS A 121 12.25 -1.00 -1.13
C LYS A 121 11.09 -1.16 -2.09
N MET A 122 10.09 -0.28 -1.93
CA MET A 122 9.02 -0.06 -2.91
C MET A 122 9.30 1.24 -3.64
N THR A 123 9.19 1.23 -4.95
CA THR A 123 9.22 2.43 -5.79
C THR A 123 7.97 2.45 -6.66
N ASN A 124 7.12 3.45 -6.48
CA ASN A 124 5.93 3.67 -7.32
C ASN A 124 6.06 5.02 -8.01
N GLY A 125 5.84 5.06 -9.32
CA GLY A 125 5.95 6.28 -10.10
C GLY A 125 5.66 6.07 -11.59
N ASN A 126 5.88 7.13 -12.35
CA ASN A 126 5.68 7.12 -13.80
C ASN A 126 6.95 6.64 -14.51
N VAL A 127 6.77 5.77 -15.48
CA VAL A 127 7.87 5.35 -16.38
C VAL A 127 8.21 6.52 -17.31
N GLU A 128 9.40 7.08 -17.19
CA GLU A 128 9.91 8.10 -18.12
C GLU A 128 10.47 7.44 -19.37
N GLN A 129 11.31 6.41 -19.17
CA GLN A 129 11.94 5.66 -20.26
C GLN A 129 12.28 4.24 -19.85
N SER A 130 12.47 3.38 -20.87
CA SER A 130 13.04 2.05 -20.74
C SER A 130 14.21 1.93 -21.71
N VAL A 131 15.37 1.55 -21.19
CA VAL A 131 16.59 1.37 -21.99
C VAL A 131 17.15 -0.03 -21.77
N SER A 132 17.89 -0.55 -22.78
CA SER A 132 18.60 -1.80 -22.62
C SER A 132 19.77 -1.62 -21.67
N GLY A 133 19.93 -2.54 -20.72
CA GLY A 133 21.05 -2.60 -19.78
C GLY A 133 21.77 -3.94 -19.89
N VAL A 134 22.93 -4.07 -19.24
CA VAL A 134 23.75 -5.28 -19.25
C VAL A 134 23.04 -6.46 -18.60
N ASP A 135 22.37 -6.20 -17.46
CA ASP A 135 21.65 -7.21 -16.67
C ASP A 135 20.16 -7.31 -17.02
N GLY A 136 19.73 -6.63 -18.07
CA GLY A 136 18.33 -6.54 -18.50
C GLY A 136 17.86 -5.10 -18.68
N PRO A 137 16.59 -4.89 -19.08
CA PRO A 137 16.02 -3.56 -19.24
C PRO A 137 16.10 -2.76 -17.95
N VAL A 138 16.37 -1.44 -18.09
CA VAL A 138 16.37 -0.48 -17.00
C VAL A 138 15.21 0.51 -17.22
N LEU A 139 14.29 0.58 -16.25
CA LEU A 139 13.21 1.54 -16.23
C LEU A 139 13.63 2.75 -15.40
N SER A 140 13.57 3.96 -15.97
CA SER A 140 13.61 5.20 -15.20
C SER A 140 12.20 5.51 -14.70
N VAL A 141 12.00 5.46 -13.39
CA VAL A 141 10.70 5.68 -12.74
C VAL A 141 10.76 6.94 -11.91
N LYS A 142 9.96 7.94 -12.31
CA LYS A 142 9.88 9.25 -11.68
C LYS A 142 8.67 9.32 -10.74
N TYR A 143 8.89 9.83 -9.57
CA TYR A 143 7.89 10.09 -8.54
C TYR A 143 8.06 11.52 -8.00
N LYS A 144 7.10 11.99 -7.18
CA LYS A 144 7.04 13.38 -6.72
C LYS A 144 8.38 13.94 -6.22
N ASP A 145 9.13 13.16 -5.45
CA ASP A 145 10.32 13.64 -4.73
C ASP A 145 11.63 13.10 -5.35
N GLY A 146 11.59 12.48 -6.53
CA GLY A 146 12.78 11.97 -7.17
C GLY A 146 12.57 10.99 -8.33
N GLU A 147 13.64 10.28 -8.64
CA GLU A 147 13.68 9.25 -9.68
C GLU A 147 14.44 8.03 -9.18
N LYS A 148 14.08 6.85 -9.66
CA LYS A 148 14.78 5.61 -9.42
C LYS A 148 14.93 4.80 -10.70
N LYS A 149 16.12 4.27 -10.92
CA LYS A 149 16.39 3.30 -11.99
C LYS A 149 16.11 1.90 -11.47
N LEU A 150 15.20 1.19 -12.12
CA LEU A 150 14.82 -0.18 -11.81
C LEU A 150 15.48 -1.12 -12.83
N VAL A 151 16.33 -2.02 -12.37
CA VAL A 151 16.92 -3.07 -13.19
C VAL A 151 15.97 -4.26 -13.20
N VAL A 152 15.43 -4.60 -14.36
CA VAL A 152 14.47 -5.70 -14.54
C VAL A 152 15.23 -6.88 -15.16
N THR A 153 15.43 -7.93 -14.38
CA THR A 153 16.16 -9.13 -14.80
C THR A 153 15.19 -10.23 -15.26
N PRO A 154 15.66 -11.31 -15.90
CA PRO A 154 14.81 -12.44 -16.27
C PRO A 154 14.06 -13.09 -15.10
N GLU A 155 14.57 -12.95 -13.88
CA GLU A 155 13.93 -13.46 -12.66
C GLU A 155 12.85 -12.51 -12.10
N THR A 156 12.78 -11.27 -12.61
CA THR A 156 11.80 -10.30 -12.16
C THR A 156 10.39 -10.71 -12.59
N VAL A 157 9.48 -10.82 -11.64
CA VAL A 157 8.07 -11.08 -11.93
C VAL A 157 7.41 -9.79 -12.41
N VAL A 158 6.78 -9.81 -13.58
CA VAL A 158 6.00 -8.66 -14.09
C VAL A 158 4.53 -9.03 -14.09
N VAL A 159 3.72 -8.19 -13.46
CA VAL A 159 2.27 -8.38 -13.33
C VAL A 159 1.51 -7.09 -13.62
N SER A 160 0.23 -7.21 -13.90
CA SER A 160 -0.68 -6.06 -14.04
C SER A 160 -1.78 -6.14 -13.00
N TYR A 161 -2.12 -5.01 -12.40
CA TYR A 161 -3.32 -4.85 -11.60
C TYR A 161 -4.50 -4.60 -12.53
N VAL A 162 -5.53 -5.42 -12.41
CA VAL A 162 -6.74 -5.33 -13.23
C VAL A 162 -7.98 -5.34 -12.35
N PRO A 163 -9.12 -4.84 -12.83
CA PRO A 163 -10.38 -4.95 -12.10
C PRO A 163 -10.66 -6.40 -11.69
N GLY A 164 -10.97 -6.60 -10.43
CA GLY A 164 -11.31 -7.88 -9.87
C GLY A 164 -12.79 -8.01 -9.53
N ASN A 165 -13.18 -9.20 -9.07
CA ASN A 165 -14.54 -9.51 -8.66
C ASN A 165 -14.50 -10.21 -7.29
N LYS A 166 -15.53 -9.93 -6.46
CA LYS A 166 -15.71 -10.59 -5.16
C LYS A 166 -15.75 -12.12 -5.30
N ASP A 167 -16.44 -12.63 -6.31
CA ASP A 167 -16.66 -14.06 -6.50
C ASP A 167 -15.38 -14.85 -6.86
N GLU A 168 -14.33 -14.14 -7.25
CA GLU A 168 -13.01 -14.74 -7.50
C GLU A 168 -12.20 -14.95 -6.21
N VAL A 169 -12.61 -14.32 -5.10
CA VAL A 169 -11.94 -14.49 -3.80
C VAL A 169 -12.66 -15.58 -3.02
N THR A 170 -12.05 -16.74 -2.97
CA THR A 170 -12.59 -17.94 -2.33
C THR A 170 -11.59 -18.49 -1.30
N PRO A 171 -11.97 -19.41 -0.41
CA PRO A 171 -11.00 -20.14 0.41
C PRO A 171 -9.88 -20.74 -0.45
N GLY A 172 -8.64 -20.58 0.00
CA GLY A 172 -7.44 -20.92 -0.76
C GLY A 172 -6.84 -19.79 -1.59
N THR A 173 -7.56 -18.67 -1.80
CA THR A 173 -7.06 -17.52 -2.55
C THR A 173 -5.95 -16.82 -1.77
N LYS A 174 -4.80 -16.61 -2.43
CA LYS A 174 -3.71 -15.79 -1.89
C LYS A 174 -4.01 -14.32 -2.05
N VAL A 175 -3.85 -13.55 -0.97
CA VAL A 175 -4.24 -12.14 -0.92
C VAL A 175 -3.15 -11.26 -0.34
N PHE A 176 -3.15 -9.98 -0.77
CA PHE A 176 -2.45 -8.88 -0.16
C PHE A 176 -3.45 -7.80 0.24
N VAL A 177 -3.35 -7.31 1.48
CA VAL A 177 -4.24 -6.29 2.02
C VAL A 177 -3.46 -5.29 2.85
N ALA A 178 -3.60 -4.01 2.56
CA ALA A 178 -3.19 -2.94 3.46
C ALA A 178 -4.38 -2.59 4.34
N ALA A 179 -4.32 -2.96 5.61
CA ALA A 179 -5.44 -2.88 6.55
C ALA A 179 -5.13 -2.00 7.76
N LYS A 180 -6.14 -1.36 8.30
CA LYS A 180 -6.08 -0.66 9.57
C LYS A 180 -6.37 -1.63 10.70
N LYS A 181 -5.48 -1.68 11.70
CA LYS A 181 -5.72 -2.43 12.92
C LYS A 181 -6.78 -1.72 13.75
N GLN A 182 -7.76 -2.48 14.23
CA GLN A 182 -8.86 -1.99 15.08
C GLN A 182 -8.53 -2.20 16.57
N PRO A 183 -9.18 -1.47 17.47
CA PRO A 183 -8.95 -1.61 18.91
C PRO A 183 -9.26 -3.00 19.47
N ASP A 184 -10.16 -3.75 18.83
CA ASP A 184 -10.53 -5.13 19.20
C ASP A 184 -9.55 -6.18 18.65
N GLY A 185 -8.47 -5.75 17.96
CA GLY A 185 -7.47 -6.61 17.38
C GLY A 185 -7.82 -7.14 15.98
N THR A 186 -9.00 -6.82 15.45
CA THR A 186 -9.37 -7.12 14.06
C THR A 186 -8.75 -6.12 13.08
N PHE A 187 -8.94 -6.34 11.78
CA PHE A 187 -8.43 -5.49 10.72
C PHE A 187 -9.56 -5.02 9.82
N GLN A 188 -9.42 -3.82 9.27
CA GLN A 188 -10.37 -3.28 8.30
C GLN A 188 -9.63 -2.75 7.07
N ALA A 189 -10.15 -3.03 5.87
CA ALA A 189 -9.55 -2.56 4.63
C ALA A 189 -10.59 -2.18 3.57
N PRO A 190 -10.31 -1.15 2.75
CA PRO A 190 -11.15 -0.76 1.63
C PRO A 190 -10.88 -1.55 0.36
N ARG A 191 -9.83 -2.38 0.35
CA ARG A 191 -9.38 -3.12 -0.84
C ARG A 191 -8.78 -4.46 -0.47
N ILE A 192 -9.06 -5.46 -1.28
CA ILE A 192 -8.36 -6.75 -1.29
C ILE A 192 -7.73 -6.97 -2.67
N THR A 193 -6.46 -7.36 -2.68
CA THR A 193 -5.70 -7.69 -3.88
C THR A 193 -5.41 -9.18 -3.90
N TYR A 194 -5.66 -9.86 -5.00
CA TYR A 194 -5.56 -11.32 -5.10
C TYR A 194 -4.98 -11.77 -6.45
N GLY A 195 -4.44 -12.97 -6.49
CA GLY A 195 -3.85 -13.55 -7.70
C GLY A 195 -4.88 -14.14 -8.65
N ARG A 196 -4.66 -13.96 -9.97
CA ARG A 196 -5.44 -14.55 -11.05
C ARG A 196 -4.51 -15.30 -12.01
N ASN A 197 -4.94 -16.45 -12.56
CA ASN A 197 -4.20 -17.22 -13.56
C ASN A 197 -2.77 -17.60 -13.12
N GLY A 198 -2.59 -17.99 -11.86
CA GLY A 198 -1.29 -18.37 -11.32
C GLY A 198 -0.38 -17.22 -10.91
N ALA A 199 -0.68 -15.97 -11.26
CA ALA A 199 -0.04 -14.82 -10.66
C ALA A 199 -0.51 -14.64 -9.22
N GLY A 200 0.31 -14.06 -8.39
CA GLY A 200 -0.06 -13.71 -7.02
C GLY A 200 0.67 -12.46 -6.58
N PRO A 201 0.19 -11.81 -5.50
CA PRO A 201 0.98 -10.76 -4.87
C PRO A 201 2.36 -11.30 -4.53
N ALA A 202 3.41 -10.49 -4.70
CA ALA A 202 4.74 -10.87 -4.24
C ALA A 202 4.70 -11.20 -2.75
N PHE A 203 5.14 -12.39 -2.41
CA PHE A 203 5.11 -12.92 -1.05
C PHE A 203 6.50 -12.99 -0.45
#